data_64734725892eeaf0dfc037fd7bbb4c19
#
_entry.id   64734725892eeaf0dfc037fd7bbb4c19
#
_cell.length_a   1.000
_cell.length_b   1.000
_cell.length_c   1.000
_cell.angle_alpha   90.00
_cell.angle_beta   90.00
_cell.angle_gamma   90.00
#
_symmetry.space_group_name_H-M   'P 1'
#
loop_
_entity.id
_entity.type
_entity.pdbx_description
1 polymer ?
#
loop_
_entity_poly.entity_id
_entity_poly.type
_entity_poly.pdbx_seq_one_letter_code
_entity_poly.pdbx_strand_id
1 'polypeptide(L)'
;MIPFTFEVKGSIRMSFEKAKADLTAKGLRDHIIVLNESSATVAEAAHALGVEPASIAKTLSVLQGEKPVLIVTEGTAKLDNHKYKSLFHIKAKMIPYDEVEHYVGHAPGGVCPFGVNDGVVVYLDESLRKFETVYPAAGNGHTAVKLTLAELEASAGAKGWVDVCKEPEE
;
A
#
# COMPACT_ATOMS: atom_id res chain seq x y z
N MET A 1 27.86 10.47 -14.16
CA MET A 1 27.72 9.72 -13.96
C MET A 1 26.93 9.16 -13.02
N ILE A 2 26.85 9.43 -12.08
CA ILE A 2 26.09 9.00 -11.01
C ILE A 2 24.74 9.65 -10.85
N PRO A 3 24.42 10.76 -11.49
CA PRO A 3 23.17 11.47 -11.25
C PRO A 3 21.92 10.62 -11.39
N PHE A 4 21.84 9.80 -12.45
CA PHE A 4 20.65 8.97 -12.66
C PHE A 4 20.47 7.93 -11.55
N THR A 5 21.54 7.20 -11.23
CA THR A 5 21.47 6.17 -10.18
C THR A 5 21.21 6.81 -8.82
N PHE A 6 21.83 7.97 -8.58
CA PHE A 6 21.63 8.70 -7.33
C PHE A 6 20.18 9.16 -7.18
N GLU A 7 19.59 9.67 -8.26
CA GLU A 7 18.20 10.11 -8.23
C GLU A 7 17.24 8.98 -7.92
N VAL A 8 17.45 7.81 -8.54
CA VAL A 8 16.60 6.62 -8.27
C VAL A 8 16.71 6.23 -6.80
N LYS A 9 17.93 6.15 -6.28
CA LYS A 9 18.13 5.83 -4.86
C LYS A 9 17.54 6.89 -3.94
N GLY A 10 17.63 8.17 -4.33
CA GLY A 10 17.05 9.27 -3.57
C GLY A 10 15.55 9.18 -3.52
N SER A 11 14.90 8.86 -4.64
CA SER A 11 13.45 8.68 -4.71
C SER A 11 12.97 7.56 -3.78
N ILE A 12 13.61 6.39 -3.85
CA ILE A 12 13.27 5.25 -2.99
C ILE A 12 13.47 5.58 -1.52
N ARG A 13 14.57 6.26 -1.19
CA ARG A 13 14.85 6.67 0.18
C ARG A 13 13.81 7.68 0.68
N MET A 14 13.40 8.62 -0.17
CA MET A 14 12.39 9.62 0.20
C MET A 14 11.04 8.96 0.47
N SER A 15 10.67 7.96 -0.30
CA SER A 15 9.43 7.21 -0.07
C SER A 15 9.45 6.57 1.32
N PHE A 16 10.54 5.91 1.67
CA PHE A 16 10.68 5.29 2.99
C PHE A 16 10.68 6.34 4.11
N GLU A 17 11.43 7.42 3.93
CA GLU A 17 11.51 8.47 4.96
C GLU A 17 10.15 9.13 5.20
N LYS A 18 9.36 9.34 4.15
CA LYS A 18 8.00 9.87 4.29
C LYS A 18 7.10 8.93 5.08
N ALA A 19 7.11 7.65 4.74
CA ALA A 19 6.31 6.66 5.44
C ALA A 19 6.75 6.53 6.89
N LYS A 20 8.05 6.48 7.14
CA LYS A 20 8.62 6.38 8.47
C LYS A 20 8.28 7.60 9.33
N ALA A 21 8.37 8.80 8.75
CA ALA A 21 8.04 10.03 9.47
C ALA A 21 6.57 10.05 9.88
N ASP A 22 5.68 9.64 8.97
CA ASP A 22 4.25 9.57 9.25
C ASP A 22 3.94 8.56 10.36
N LEU A 23 4.50 7.36 10.26
CA LEU A 23 4.31 6.32 11.27
C LEU A 23 4.91 6.72 12.61
N THR A 24 6.07 7.39 12.60
CA THR A 24 6.70 7.88 13.83
C THR A 24 5.82 8.90 14.52
N ALA A 25 5.23 9.82 13.76
CA ALA A 25 4.31 10.83 14.30
C ALA A 25 3.08 10.20 14.94
N LYS A 26 2.70 9.00 14.51
CA LYS A 26 1.54 8.26 15.02
C LYS A 26 1.90 7.21 16.08
N GLY A 27 3.16 7.19 16.53
CA GLY A 27 3.61 6.29 17.58
C GLY A 27 3.85 4.86 17.12
N LEU A 28 4.01 4.64 15.80
CA LEU A 28 4.14 3.29 15.24
C LEU A 28 5.50 2.99 14.63
N ARG A 29 6.51 3.81 14.93
CA ARG A 29 7.85 3.61 14.38
C ARG A 29 8.39 2.21 14.65
N ASP A 30 8.17 1.70 15.86
CA ASP A 30 8.72 0.40 16.29
C ASP A 30 8.02 -0.77 15.59
N HIS A 31 6.93 -0.52 14.88
CA HIS A 31 6.23 -1.54 14.08
C HIS A 31 6.87 -1.75 12.71
N ILE A 32 7.80 -0.87 12.31
CA ILE A 32 8.47 -0.96 11.01
C ILE A 32 9.52 -2.06 11.06
N ILE A 33 9.49 -2.94 10.06
CA ILE A 33 10.43 -4.04 9.90
C ILE A 33 11.25 -3.77 8.66
N VAL A 34 12.57 -3.68 8.82
CA VAL A 34 13.50 -3.55 7.68
C VAL A 34 13.99 -4.95 7.34
N LEU A 35 13.83 -5.33 6.08
CA LEU A 35 14.10 -6.69 5.62
C LEU A 35 15.41 -6.77 4.85
N ASN A 36 16.08 -7.92 4.95
CA ASN A 36 17.31 -8.19 4.22
C ASN A 36 17.04 -8.70 2.80
N GLU A 37 15.80 -9.08 2.51
CA GLU A 37 15.39 -9.55 1.19
C GLU A 37 14.29 -8.65 0.64
N SER A 38 14.00 -8.81 -0.65
CA SER A 38 12.95 -8.03 -1.30
C SER A 38 11.57 -8.32 -0.72
N SER A 39 10.77 -7.26 -0.58
CA SER A 39 9.36 -7.34 -0.23
C SER A 39 8.53 -6.56 -1.25
N ALA A 40 9.05 -6.41 -2.47
CA ALA A 40 8.39 -5.60 -3.50
C ALA A 40 7.11 -6.24 -4.06
N THR A 41 6.97 -7.55 -3.97
CA THR A 41 5.75 -8.27 -4.34
C THR A 41 5.14 -8.93 -3.12
N VAL A 42 3.87 -9.29 -3.21
CA VAL A 42 3.18 -10.01 -2.12
C VAL A 42 3.90 -11.31 -1.77
N ALA A 43 4.29 -12.10 -2.77
CA ALA A 43 4.98 -13.35 -2.55
C ALA A 43 6.33 -13.16 -1.85
N GLU A 44 7.09 -12.18 -2.31
CA GLU A 44 8.39 -11.86 -1.71
C GLU A 44 8.24 -11.36 -0.28
N ALA A 45 7.27 -10.49 -0.03
CA ALA A 45 7.01 -9.97 1.31
C ALA A 45 6.60 -11.09 2.27
N ALA A 46 5.71 -11.97 1.83
CA ALA A 46 5.26 -13.09 2.64
C ALA A 46 6.41 -14.03 2.99
N HIS A 47 7.28 -14.31 2.01
CA HIS A 47 8.45 -15.15 2.22
C HIS A 47 9.41 -14.50 3.23
N ALA A 48 9.73 -13.23 3.02
CA ALA A 48 10.68 -12.51 3.88
C ALA A 48 10.20 -12.40 5.32
N LEU A 49 8.89 -12.27 5.52
CA LEU A 49 8.29 -12.14 6.84
C LEU A 49 7.91 -13.48 7.48
N GLY A 50 7.89 -14.56 6.70
CA GLY A 50 7.46 -15.86 7.21
C GLY A 50 5.97 -15.91 7.51
N VAL A 51 5.15 -15.22 6.73
CA VAL A 51 3.70 -15.15 6.91
C VAL A 51 2.99 -15.60 5.65
N GLU A 52 1.69 -15.86 5.75
CA GLU A 52 0.92 -16.23 4.55
C GLU A 52 0.69 -15.01 3.64
N PRO A 53 0.66 -15.23 2.33
CA PRO A 53 0.49 -14.11 1.37
C PRO A 53 -0.76 -13.27 1.62
N ALA A 54 -1.85 -13.88 2.05
CA ALA A 54 -3.10 -13.16 2.29
C ALA A 54 -2.99 -12.14 3.43
N SER A 55 -2.04 -12.31 4.37
CA SER A 55 -1.86 -11.34 5.46
C SER A 55 -1.04 -10.12 5.06
N ILE A 56 -0.45 -10.13 3.86
CA ILE A 56 0.20 -8.93 3.32
C ILE A 56 -0.90 -7.95 2.91
N ALA A 57 -0.81 -6.72 3.39
CA ALA A 57 -1.77 -5.68 3.03
C ALA A 57 -1.23 -4.91 1.84
N LYS A 58 -1.62 -5.30 0.64
CA LYS A 58 -1.16 -4.60 -0.56
C LYS A 58 -2.02 -3.38 -0.84
N THR A 59 -1.42 -2.37 -1.45
CA THR A 59 -2.10 -1.12 -1.76
C THR A 59 -2.27 -0.98 -3.26
N LEU A 60 -3.51 -0.92 -3.70
CA LEU A 60 -3.84 -0.67 -5.11
C LEU A 60 -3.96 0.82 -5.32
N SER A 61 -3.41 1.34 -6.41
CA SER A 61 -3.47 2.76 -6.74
C SER A 61 -4.29 2.97 -8.00
N VAL A 62 -5.39 3.73 -7.85
CA VAL A 62 -6.32 3.98 -8.95
C VAL A 62 -6.56 5.47 -9.08
N LEU A 63 -7.03 5.91 -10.27
CA LEU A 63 -7.48 7.27 -10.50
C LEU A 63 -9.01 7.28 -10.59
N GLN A 64 -9.61 8.25 -9.91
CA GLN A 64 -11.03 8.57 -10.08
C GLN A 64 -11.07 9.98 -10.68
N GLY A 65 -11.19 10.03 -12.02
CA GLY A 65 -10.89 11.25 -12.75
C GLY A 65 -9.40 11.52 -12.65
N GLU A 66 -9.02 12.66 -12.09
CA GLU A 66 -7.61 13.01 -11.85
C GLU A 66 -7.19 12.80 -10.40
N LYS A 67 -8.09 12.24 -9.58
CA LYS A 67 -7.86 12.09 -8.15
C LYS A 67 -7.26 10.73 -7.83
N PRO A 68 -6.09 10.68 -7.20
CA PRO A 68 -5.50 9.41 -6.79
C PRO A 68 -6.21 8.84 -5.58
N VAL A 69 -6.51 7.55 -5.64
CA VAL A 69 -7.16 6.82 -4.57
C VAL A 69 -6.36 5.55 -4.31
N LEU A 70 -6.12 5.26 -3.05
CA LEU A 70 -5.48 4.03 -2.61
C LEU A 70 -6.50 3.11 -1.97
N ILE A 71 -6.43 1.83 -2.31
CA ILE A 71 -7.29 0.82 -1.71
C ILE A 71 -6.38 -0.27 -1.16
N VAL A 72 -6.40 -0.44 0.16
CA VAL A 72 -5.58 -1.46 0.83
C VAL A 72 -6.39 -2.73 0.92
N THR A 73 -5.85 -3.84 0.41
CA THR A 73 -6.54 -5.12 0.32
C THR A 73 -5.67 -6.25 0.88
N GLU A 74 -6.28 -7.40 1.15
CA GLU A 74 -5.48 -8.56 1.48
C GLU A 74 -4.65 -8.98 0.25
N GLY A 75 -3.50 -9.63 0.51
CA GLY A 75 -2.47 -9.83 -0.51
C GLY A 75 -2.87 -10.66 -1.72
N THR A 76 -3.81 -11.61 -1.56
CA THR A 76 -4.21 -12.50 -2.65
C THR A 76 -5.50 -12.06 -3.33
N ALA A 77 -6.22 -11.07 -2.80
CA ALA A 77 -7.45 -10.59 -3.40
C ALA A 77 -7.17 -9.82 -4.68
N LYS A 78 -8.14 -9.83 -5.58
CA LYS A 78 -8.06 -9.10 -6.84
C LYS A 78 -9.18 -8.08 -6.89
N LEU A 79 -8.93 -6.95 -7.56
CA LEU A 79 -9.96 -5.96 -7.77
C LEU A 79 -11.08 -6.57 -8.62
N ASP A 80 -12.31 -6.43 -8.16
CA ASP A 80 -13.49 -6.84 -8.90
C ASP A 80 -14.08 -5.61 -9.58
N ASN A 81 -13.96 -5.53 -10.89
CA ASN A 81 -14.37 -4.34 -11.64
C ASN A 81 -15.87 -4.06 -11.52
N HIS A 82 -16.68 -5.09 -11.38
CA HIS A 82 -18.13 -4.93 -11.22
C HIS A 82 -18.45 -4.31 -9.86
N LYS A 83 -17.86 -4.83 -8.78
CA LYS A 83 -18.05 -4.27 -7.44
C LYS A 83 -17.55 -2.83 -7.38
N TYR A 84 -16.39 -2.56 -7.97
CA TYR A 84 -15.81 -1.22 -7.98
C TYR A 84 -16.76 -0.23 -8.67
N LYS A 85 -17.23 -0.57 -9.86
CA LYS A 85 -18.12 0.30 -10.61
C LYS A 85 -19.46 0.48 -9.91
N SER A 86 -19.98 -0.56 -9.28
CA SER A 86 -21.23 -0.47 -8.53
C SER A 86 -21.12 0.50 -7.35
N LEU A 87 -19.96 0.52 -6.69
CA LEU A 87 -19.75 1.39 -5.53
C LEU A 87 -19.42 2.82 -5.94
N PHE A 88 -18.45 2.98 -6.82
CA PHE A 88 -17.91 4.30 -7.18
C PHE A 88 -18.55 4.93 -8.41
N HIS A 89 -19.37 4.17 -9.17
CA HIS A 89 -20.07 4.64 -10.35
C HIS A 89 -19.14 5.10 -11.47
N ILE A 90 -17.92 4.57 -11.49
CA ILE A 90 -16.90 4.84 -12.49
C ILE A 90 -16.06 3.58 -12.66
N LYS A 91 -15.53 3.36 -13.86
CA LYS A 91 -14.65 2.24 -14.12
C LYS A 91 -13.34 2.39 -13.35
N ALA A 92 -12.83 1.26 -12.85
CA ALA A 92 -11.52 1.24 -12.21
C ALA A 92 -10.43 1.57 -13.26
N LYS A 93 -9.53 2.47 -12.92
CA LYS A 93 -8.41 2.84 -13.76
C LYS A 93 -7.15 2.83 -12.90
N MET A 94 -6.30 1.82 -13.10
CA MET A 94 -5.05 1.75 -12.36
C MET A 94 -4.13 2.89 -12.78
N ILE A 95 -3.39 3.44 -11.82
CA ILE A 95 -2.38 4.45 -12.13
C ILE A 95 -1.22 3.74 -12.83
N PRO A 96 -0.78 4.22 -14.01
CA PRO A 96 0.36 3.62 -14.70
C PRO A 96 1.61 3.60 -13.80
N TYR A 97 2.40 2.54 -13.94
CA TYR A 97 3.59 2.32 -13.12
C TYR A 97 4.50 3.55 -13.03
N ASP A 98 4.75 4.21 -14.16
CA ASP A 98 5.65 5.36 -14.21
C ASP A 98 5.02 6.68 -13.73
N GLU A 99 3.73 6.66 -13.38
CA GLU A 99 3.03 7.84 -12.85
C GLU A 99 2.67 7.70 -11.36
N VAL A 100 2.89 6.52 -10.78
CA VAL A 100 2.48 6.25 -9.39
C VAL A 100 3.17 7.22 -8.42
N GLU A 101 4.47 7.43 -8.58
CA GLU A 101 5.20 8.30 -7.67
C GLU A 101 4.69 9.74 -7.73
N HIS A 102 4.38 10.21 -8.92
CA HIS A 102 3.85 11.57 -9.10
C HIS A 102 2.52 11.76 -8.36
N TYR A 103 1.60 10.82 -8.52
CA TYR A 103 0.27 10.95 -7.91
C TYR A 103 0.25 10.63 -6.42
N VAL A 104 0.97 9.63 -6.00
CA VAL A 104 0.85 9.07 -4.65
C VAL A 104 1.95 9.54 -3.71
N GLY A 105 3.16 9.72 -4.23
CA GLY A 105 4.31 10.13 -3.43
C GLY A 105 5.23 8.98 -3.05
N HIS A 106 4.96 7.76 -3.52
CA HIS A 106 5.81 6.59 -3.28
C HIS A 106 6.20 5.93 -4.58
N ALA A 107 7.43 5.47 -4.66
CA ALA A 107 7.92 4.72 -5.82
C ALA A 107 7.21 3.36 -5.89
N PRO A 108 7.00 2.82 -7.09
CA PRO A 108 6.44 1.48 -7.24
C PRO A 108 7.27 0.43 -6.47
N GLY A 109 6.61 -0.58 -5.94
CA GLY A 109 7.25 -1.59 -5.10
C GLY A 109 7.19 -1.26 -3.61
N GLY A 110 6.93 -0.01 -3.26
CA GLY A 110 6.83 0.44 -1.88
C GLY A 110 5.57 1.24 -1.58
N VAL A 111 4.60 1.23 -2.49
CA VAL A 111 3.35 1.99 -2.32
C VAL A 111 2.65 1.52 -1.05
N CYS A 112 2.30 2.49 -0.22
CA CYS A 112 1.64 2.26 1.06
C CYS A 112 0.78 3.48 1.40
N PRO A 113 -0.11 3.39 2.38
CA PRO A 113 -0.96 4.53 2.73
C PRO A 113 -0.31 5.55 3.66
N PHE A 114 0.99 5.40 3.96
CA PHE A 114 1.67 6.27 4.93
C PHE A 114 2.52 7.32 4.23
N GLY A 115 2.42 8.57 4.67
CA GLY A 115 3.23 9.66 4.11
C GLY A 115 2.94 9.95 2.65
N VAL A 116 1.69 9.78 2.22
CA VAL A 116 1.28 10.02 0.84
C VAL A 116 1.12 11.51 0.57
N ASN A 117 1.06 11.87 -0.73
CA ASN A 117 0.83 13.26 -1.14
C ASN A 117 -0.53 13.75 -0.62
N ASP A 118 -0.63 15.07 -0.44
CA ASP A 118 -1.90 15.69 -0.05
C ASP A 118 -2.96 15.42 -1.12
N GLY A 119 -4.18 15.16 -0.67
CA GLY A 119 -5.29 14.90 -1.56
C GLY A 119 -5.48 13.44 -1.94
N VAL A 120 -4.54 12.56 -1.61
CA VAL A 120 -4.71 11.12 -1.82
C VAL A 120 -5.73 10.59 -0.82
N VAL A 121 -6.75 9.90 -1.33
CA VAL A 121 -7.80 9.30 -0.49
C VAL A 121 -7.48 7.81 -0.31
N VAL A 122 -7.63 7.32 0.92
CA VAL A 122 -7.34 5.93 1.26
C VAL A 122 -8.62 5.23 1.70
N TYR A 123 -8.86 4.04 1.15
CA TYR A 123 -9.91 3.13 1.61
C TYR A 123 -9.29 1.80 2.03
N LEU A 124 -9.94 1.12 2.96
CA LEU A 124 -9.57 -0.25 3.32
C LEU A 124 -10.64 -1.19 2.78
N ASP A 125 -10.21 -2.30 2.20
CA ASP A 125 -11.15 -3.28 1.63
C ASP A 125 -11.56 -4.32 2.68
N GLU A 126 -12.79 -4.77 2.60
CA GLU A 126 -13.35 -5.76 3.53
C GLU A 126 -12.55 -7.07 3.55
N SER A 127 -11.79 -7.38 2.48
CA SER A 127 -10.96 -8.57 2.42
C SER A 127 -9.92 -8.63 3.55
N LEU A 128 -9.54 -7.48 4.13
CA LEU A 128 -8.59 -7.43 5.23
C LEU A 128 -9.16 -7.95 6.55
N ARG A 129 -10.49 -7.98 6.70
CA ARG A 129 -11.12 -8.25 7.99
C ARG A 129 -10.97 -9.67 8.51
N LYS A 130 -10.45 -10.58 7.69
CA LYS A 130 -10.20 -11.96 8.15
C LYS A 130 -8.91 -12.11 8.95
N PHE A 131 -8.13 -11.02 9.08
CA PHE A 131 -6.87 -11.04 9.83
C PHE A 131 -6.89 -10.03 10.97
N GLU A 132 -6.30 -10.41 12.10
CA GLU A 132 -6.09 -9.46 13.20
C GLU A 132 -4.84 -8.61 12.96
N THR A 133 -3.84 -9.20 12.29
CA THR A 133 -2.56 -8.54 12.00
C THR A 133 -2.30 -8.62 10.51
N VAL A 134 -1.90 -7.49 9.94
CA VAL A 134 -1.58 -7.38 8.52
C VAL A 134 -0.24 -6.65 8.34
N TYR A 135 0.34 -6.78 7.16
CA TYR A 135 1.69 -6.30 6.89
C TYR A 135 1.72 -5.45 5.61
N PRO A 136 1.43 -4.14 5.70
CA PRO A 136 1.64 -3.24 4.56
C PRO A 136 3.12 -2.91 4.37
N ALA A 137 3.48 -2.38 3.20
CA ALA A 137 4.81 -1.85 2.92
C ALA A 137 5.02 -0.54 3.69
N ALA A 138 6.25 -0.07 3.74
CA ALA A 138 6.60 1.19 4.37
C ALA A 138 7.43 2.08 3.43
N GLY A 139 7.05 2.15 2.17
CA GLY A 139 7.63 3.09 1.22
C GLY A 139 8.72 2.54 0.31
N ASN A 140 9.18 1.32 0.52
CA ASN A 140 10.16 0.71 -0.38
C ASN A 140 10.02 -0.81 -0.41
N GLY A 141 10.78 -1.46 -1.28
CA GLY A 141 10.71 -2.91 -1.49
C GLY A 141 11.51 -3.77 -0.52
N HIS A 142 11.86 -3.23 0.65
CA HIS A 142 12.60 -3.95 1.70
C HIS A 142 12.03 -3.66 3.09
N THR A 143 10.79 -3.20 3.17
CA THR A 143 10.19 -2.84 4.45
C THR A 143 8.77 -3.37 4.55
N ALA A 144 8.32 -3.53 5.78
CA ALA A 144 6.94 -3.84 6.09
C ALA A 144 6.60 -3.21 7.43
N VAL A 145 5.31 -3.09 7.71
CA VAL A 145 4.84 -2.60 9.01
C VAL A 145 3.89 -3.65 9.58
N LYS A 146 4.10 -4.04 10.83
CA LYS A 146 3.21 -5.00 11.49
C LYS A 146 2.14 -4.22 12.24
N LEU A 147 0.89 -4.32 11.78
CA LEU A 147 -0.22 -3.55 12.32
C LEU A 147 -1.45 -4.42 12.59
N THR A 148 -2.19 -4.09 13.64
CA THR A 148 -3.56 -4.59 13.77
C THR A 148 -4.45 -3.81 12.79
N LEU A 149 -5.64 -4.31 12.52
CA LEU A 149 -6.58 -3.60 11.63
C LEU A 149 -6.94 -2.22 12.19
N ALA A 150 -7.12 -2.11 13.51
CA ALA A 150 -7.41 -0.83 14.13
C ALA A 150 -6.26 0.16 13.95
N GLU A 151 -5.02 -0.31 14.10
CA GLU A 151 -3.84 0.52 13.88
C GLU A 151 -3.72 0.93 12.42
N LEU A 152 -4.01 0.03 11.49
CA LEU A 152 -3.98 0.34 10.07
C LEU A 152 -5.03 1.40 9.73
N GLU A 153 -6.26 1.22 10.18
CA GLU A 153 -7.34 2.17 9.91
C GLU A 153 -6.99 3.57 10.39
N ALA A 154 -6.51 3.68 11.62
CA ALA A 154 -6.15 4.96 12.20
C ALA A 154 -4.94 5.58 11.52
N SER A 155 -3.88 4.79 11.29
CA SER A 155 -2.62 5.31 10.74
C SER A 155 -2.70 5.63 9.25
N ALA A 156 -3.54 4.93 8.51
CA ALA A 156 -3.71 5.17 7.08
C ALA A 156 -4.58 6.40 6.80
N GLY A 157 -5.28 6.92 7.80
CA GLY A 157 -6.23 8.00 7.59
C GLY A 157 -7.35 7.57 6.66
N ALA A 158 -7.81 6.33 6.81
CA ALA A 158 -8.78 5.74 5.90
C ALA A 158 -10.10 6.48 5.95
N LYS A 159 -10.63 6.79 4.77
CA LYS A 159 -11.93 7.43 4.63
C LYS A 159 -13.08 6.48 4.99
N GLY A 160 -12.86 5.20 4.78
CA GLY A 160 -13.85 4.19 5.10
C GLY A 160 -13.45 2.81 4.60
N TRP A 161 -14.36 1.87 4.78
CA TRP A 161 -14.22 0.49 4.32
C TRP A 161 -15.05 0.31 3.06
N VAL A 162 -14.51 -0.47 2.12
CA VAL A 162 -15.17 -0.77 0.84
C VAL A 162 -15.13 -2.27 0.58
N ASP A 163 -16.00 -2.73 -0.29
CA ASP A 163 -16.00 -4.11 -0.77
C ASP A 163 -15.90 -4.08 -2.29
N VAL A 164 -14.66 -4.08 -2.79
CA VAL A 164 -14.38 -3.95 -4.23
C VAL A 164 -13.48 -5.06 -4.74
N CYS A 165 -13.21 -6.06 -3.93
CA CYS A 165 -12.33 -7.15 -4.31
C CYS A 165 -13.07 -8.49 -4.36
N LYS A 166 -12.47 -9.44 -5.08
CA LYS A 166 -12.86 -10.84 -5.05
C LYS A 166 -11.66 -11.66 -4.59
N GLU A 167 -11.94 -12.73 -3.88
CA GLU A 167 -10.90 -13.63 -3.45
C GLU A 167 -10.51 -14.55 -4.60
N PRO A 168 -9.26 -15.06 -4.60
CA PRO A 168 -8.84 -16.00 -5.63
C PRO A 168 -9.67 -17.27 -5.57
N GLU A 169 -9.98 -17.83 -6.72
CA GLU A 169 -10.67 -19.11 -6.80
C GLU A 169 -9.69 -20.21 -6.40
N GLU A 170 -10.18 -21.21 -5.69
CA GLU A 170 -9.38 -22.36 -5.30
C GLU A 170 -9.28 -23.37 -6.44
#